data_8736c0de7e9a3f9f83f2fbcdf6354c61
#
_entry.id   8736c0de7e9a3f9f83f2fbcdf6354c61
#
_cell.length_a   1.000
_cell.length_b   1.000
_cell.length_c   1.000
_cell.angle_alpha   90.00
_cell.angle_beta   90.00
_cell.angle_gamma   90.00
#
_symmetry.space_group_name_H-M   'P 1'
#
loop_
_entity.id
_entity.type
_entity.pdbx_description
1 polymer ?
#
loop_
_entity_poly.entity_id
_entity_poly.type
_entity_poly.pdbx_seq_one_letter_code
_entity_poly.pdbx_strand_id
1 'polypeptide(L)'
;MNDTLSLRNQILFNILNSGDSNILSDSPSNKKVLRELNTKRISDVYQKAKKSFDSQGLIWTTNIPNLINFHPLLLKYSLNIHPSVNRKSFIDAVGEEAIKVSITDVLTTGANYRTLAERQARSKILKSNFYLKELINDMLQTLDGDISKTSTENLFVSIAAQLLTEPRSSEIYKICLSLLGLTQKGLDNILNSDPKLLYGYCRDLNDSIYSFIKVYLDNKINFDNFKFALKLISISSLSLAIRGSMKSMIGKLFEKLILGTALSLFGFHYKKDIPTYNVDEYTKLCGSRTPYFWLSSTEKNGREKDATIMYKDKLIDIDIGLIGKGNPEVAADKLSRFKAEYNFGTKSFPASTIILIADLNNGKIIQNSANKYKGAVVGIANDPYWLFNFHKYIFDFIDPNKELANPLFENQNKYPDQYKNILTNEIKKMDFYNFL
;
A
#
# COMPACT_ATOMS: atom_id res chain seq x y z
N MET A 1 -11.54 -29.17 1.68
CA MET A 1 -10.64 -28.03 2.00
C MET A 1 -9.62 -28.36 3.08
N ASN A 2 -10.03 -28.99 4.18
CA ASN A 2 -9.12 -29.38 5.27
C ASN A 2 -8.02 -30.39 4.86
N ASP A 3 -8.33 -31.35 3.97
CA ASP A 3 -7.35 -32.35 3.53
C ASP A 3 -6.18 -31.78 2.74
N THR A 4 -6.42 -30.74 1.92
CA THR A 4 -5.38 -30.13 1.09
C THR A 4 -4.37 -29.35 1.93
N LEU A 5 -4.79 -28.77 3.03
CA LEU A 5 -3.96 -27.98 3.94
C LEU A 5 -3.15 -28.83 4.89
N SER A 6 -3.74 -29.93 5.38
CA SER A 6 -3.02 -30.97 6.12
C SER A 6 -1.93 -31.59 5.24
N LEU A 7 -2.23 -31.85 3.97
CA LEU A 7 -1.29 -32.34 2.98
C LEU A 7 -0.15 -31.35 2.69
N ARG A 8 -0.46 -30.04 2.58
CA ARG A 8 0.55 -28.97 2.42
C ARG A 8 1.56 -28.98 3.57
N ASN A 9 1.08 -29.01 4.79
CA ASN A 9 1.93 -29.01 5.97
C ASN A 9 2.74 -30.31 6.08
N GLN A 10 2.15 -31.45 5.73
CA GLN A 10 2.85 -32.73 5.65
C GLN A 10 3.95 -32.74 4.57
N ILE A 11 3.68 -32.19 3.39
CA ILE A 11 4.67 -32.08 2.33
C ILE A 11 5.83 -31.19 2.77
N LEU A 12 5.53 -30.03 3.38
CA LEU A 12 6.57 -29.13 3.89
C LEU A 12 7.40 -29.81 4.98
N PHE A 13 6.74 -30.48 5.91
CA PHE A 13 7.39 -31.26 6.97
C PHE A 13 8.31 -32.32 6.39
N ASN A 14 7.85 -33.05 5.38
CA ASN A 14 8.64 -34.11 4.73
C ASN A 14 9.83 -33.50 3.95
N ILE A 15 9.65 -32.38 3.28
CA ILE A 15 10.75 -31.65 2.59
C ILE A 15 11.80 -31.18 3.60
N LEU A 16 11.37 -30.62 4.70
CA LEU A 16 12.25 -30.09 5.74
C LEU A 16 12.99 -31.20 6.50
N ASN A 17 12.38 -32.37 6.63
CA ASN A 17 12.97 -33.49 7.36
C ASN A 17 13.79 -34.46 6.49
N SER A 18 13.35 -34.77 5.27
CA SER A 18 14.01 -35.80 4.42
C SER A 18 15.09 -35.23 3.54
N GLY A 19 15.09 -33.93 3.28
CA GLY A 19 15.97 -33.34 2.29
C GLY A 19 15.72 -33.82 0.85
N ASP A 20 14.66 -34.60 0.61
CA ASP A 20 14.38 -35.24 -0.68
C ASP A 20 13.27 -34.53 -1.44
N SER A 21 13.65 -33.90 -2.55
CA SER A 21 12.71 -33.19 -3.44
C SER A 21 11.84 -34.15 -4.26
N ASN A 22 12.24 -35.44 -4.38
CA ASN A 22 11.51 -36.39 -5.20
C ASN A 22 10.19 -36.79 -4.54
N ILE A 23 10.06 -36.64 -3.21
CA ILE A 23 8.79 -36.82 -2.50
C ILE A 23 7.67 -35.96 -3.08
N LEU A 24 8.02 -34.86 -3.77
CA LEU A 24 7.06 -33.94 -4.38
C LEU A 24 6.55 -34.38 -5.75
N SER A 25 7.26 -35.29 -6.43
CA SER A 25 7.01 -35.59 -7.85
C SER A 25 6.02 -36.73 -8.10
N ASP A 26 5.82 -37.64 -7.17
CA ASP A 26 5.29 -38.99 -7.53
C ASP A 26 3.80 -39.24 -7.27
N SER A 27 3.04 -38.27 -6.70
CA SER A 27 1.59 -38.44 -6.53
C SER A 27 0.79 -37.36 -7.24
N PRO A 28 -0.36 -37.70 -7.88
CA PRO A 28 -1.25 -36.73 -8.50
C PRO A 28 -1.76 -35.66 -7.52
N SER A 29 -1.93 -36.00 -6.24
CA SER A 29 -2.33 -35.11 -5.17
C SER A 29 -1.25 -34.08 -4.87
N ASN A 30 0.02 -34.50 -4.88
CA ASN A 30 1.15 -33.61 -4.68
C ASN A 30 1.31 -32.61 -5.83
N LYS A 31 1.05 -33.01 -7.08
CA LYS A 31 1.08 -32.12 -8.25
C LYS A 31 0.02 -31.02 -8.17
N LYS A 32 -1.15 -31.30 -7.59
CA LYS A 32 -2.19 -30.30 -7.39
C LYS A 32 -1.78 -29.28 -6.32
N VAL A 33 -1.25 -29.75 -5.20
CA VAL A 33 -0.74 -28.91 -4.11
C VAL A 33 0.42 -28.04 -4.59
N LEU A 34 1.34 -28.59 -5.38
CA LEU A 34 2.48 -27.86 -5.95
C LEU A 34 2.07 -26.75 -6.93
N ARG A 35 0.96 -26.92 -7.67
CA ARG A 35 0.43 -25.85 -8.53
C ARG A 35 -0.15 -24.69 -7.74
N GLU A 36 -0.65 -24.93 -6.55
CA GLU A 36 -1.20 -23.90 -5.66
C GLU A 36 -0.12 -23.22 -4.80
N LEU A 37 1.01 -23.89 -4.61
CA LEU A 37 2.17 -23.31 -3.93
C LEU A 37 3.01 -22.49 -4.91
N ASN A 38 3.68 -21.45 -4.41
CA ASN A 38 4.69 -20.77 -5.20
C ASN A 38 5.92 -21.68 -5.37
N THR A 39 5.84 -22.59 -6.35
CA THR A 39 6.78 -23.69 -6.57
C THR A 39 8.24 -23.24 -6.67
N LYS A 40 8.50 -22.11 -7.33
CA LYS A 40 9.85 -21.56 -7.48
C LYS A 40 10.45 -21.19 -6.12
N ARG A 41 9.67 -20.56 -5.25
CA ARG A 41 10.13 -20.14 -3.93
C ARG A 41 10.40 -21.32 -3.01
N ILE A 42 9.51 -22.33 -3.02
CA ILE A 42 9.71 -23.55 -2.24
C ILE A 42 10.93 -24.31 -2.74
N SER A 43 11.11 -24.42 -4.06
CA SER A 43 12.30 -25.00 -4.66
C SER A 43 13.58 -24.25 -4.25
N ASP A 44 13.57 -22.91 -4.26
CA ASP A 44 14.73 -22.11 -3.87
C ASP A 44 15.06 -22.27 -2.38
N VAL A 45 14.06 -22.27 -1.51
CA VAL A 45 14.20 -22.51 -0.07
C VAL A 45 14.72 -23.93 0.17
N TYR A 46 14.15 -24.91 -0.51
CA TYR A 46 14.55 -26.29 -0.45
C TYR A 46 16.01 -26.50 -0.87
N GLN A 47 16.43 -25.98 -2.03
CA GLN A 47 17.80 -26.13 -2.52
C GLN A 47 18.83 -25.50 -1.56
N LYS A 48 18.49 -24.37 -0.96
CA LYS A 48 19.32 -23.71 0.05
C LYS A 48 19.38 -24.51 1.35
N ALA A 49 18.23 -25.02 1.80
CA ALA A 49 18.14 -25.88 2.97
C ALA A 49 18.98 -27.16 2.75
N LYS A 50 18.82 -27.84 1.59
CA LYS A 50 19.56 -29.04 1.24
C LYS A 50 21.08 -28.82 1.30
N LYS A 51 21.59 -27.74 0.68
CA LYS A 51 23.03 -27.40 0.73
C LYS A 51 23.53 -27.20 2.16
N SER A 52 22.72 -26.60 3.01
CA SER A 52 23.07 -26.34 4.39
C SER A 52 23.00 -27.62 5.25
N PHE A 53 22.04 -28.52 4.98
CA PHE A 53 21.92 -29.82 5.63
C PHE A 53 23.12 -30.73 5.34
N ASP A 54 23.52 -30.81 4.07
CA ASP A 54 24.64 -31.64 3.62
C ASP A 54 25.99 -31.16 4.22
N SER A 55 26.13 -29.88 4.51
CA SER A 55 27.38 -29.30 4.98
C SER A 55 27.63 -29.42 6.50
N GLN A 56 26.60 -29.64 7.31
CA GLN A 56 26.71 -29.56 8.78
C GLN A 56 26.21 -30.73 9.59
N GLY A 57 25.67 -31.77 8.95
CA GLY A 57 25.12 -32.97 9.66
C GLY A 57 23.99 -32.63 10.66
N LEU A 58 23.47 -31.43 10.63
CA LEU A 58 22.40 -30.95 11.51
C LEU A 58 21.05 -31.21 10.86
N ILE A 59 20.38 -32.20 11.36
CA ILE A 59 19.00 -32.51 11.08
C ILE A 59 18.13 -31.38 11.66
N TRP A 60 17.21 -30.83 10.89
CA TRP A 60 16.00 -30.23 11.44
C TRP A 60 15.40 -31.32 12.31
N THR A 61 15.68 -31.21 13.58
CA THR A 61 15.54 -32.36 14.46
C THR A 61 14.17 -32.98 14.35
N THR A 62 14.20 -34.17 14.02
CA THR A 62 13.31 -35.31 14.02
C THR A 62 12.11 -35.28 14.96
N ASN A 63 11.88 -34.23 15.72
CA ASN A 63 10.85 -34.12 16.75
C ASN A 63 10.18 -32.74 16.73
N ILE A 64 9.72 -32.23 15.56
CA ILE A 64 8.63 -31.26 15.60
C ILE A 64 7.34 -32.10 15.62
N PRO A 65 6.81 -32.43 16.80
CA PRO A 65 5.57 -33.18 16.87
C PRO A 65 4.46 -32.26 16.37
N ASN A 66 3.75 -32.71 15.36
CA ASN A 66 2.51 -32.15 14.90
C ASN A 66 2.55 -30.60 14.68
N LEU A 67 3.04 -30.18 13.50
CA LEU A 67 2.85 -28.79 13.07
C LEU A 67 1.38 -28.40 13.22
N ILE A 68 1.13 -27.38 14.00
CA ILE A 68 -0.23 -26.92 14.25
C ILE A 68 -0.72 -26.22 12.96
N ASN A 69 -1.88 -26.63 12.47
CA ASN A 69 -2.47 -26.01 11.31
C ASN A 69 -3.22 -24.74 11.69
N PHE A 70 -2.59 -23.59 11.53
CA PHE A 70 -3.20 -22.28 11.78
C PHE A 70 -3.89 -21.68 10.57
N HIS A 71 -3.80 -22.28 9.39
CA HIS A 71 -4.36 -21.70 8.18
C HIS A 71 -5.85 -21.32 8.30
N PRO A 72 -6.74 -22.12 8.87
CA PRO A 72 -8.14 -21.74 9.02
C PRO A 72 -8.34 -20.49 9.89
N LEU A 73 -7.58 -20.35 10.97
CA LEU A 73 -7.60 -19.18 11.84
C LEU A 73 -7.04 -17.96 11.14
N LEU A 74 -5.91 -18.11 10.47
CA LEU A 74 -5.29 -17.03 9.69
C LEU A 74 -6.22 -16.55 8.60
N LEU A 75 -6.91 -17.44 7.90
CA LEU A 75 -7.90 -17.11 6.87
C LEU A 75 -9.11 -16.36 7.46
N LYS A 76 -9.63 -16.81 8.62
CA LYS A 76 -10.77 -16.19 9.34
C LYS A 76 -10.50 -14.70 9.62
N TYR A 77 -9.29 -14.37 10.00
CA TYR A 77 -8.93 -13.01 10.41
C TYR A 77 -8.25 -12.17 9.34
N SER A 78 -7.76 -12.78 8.25
CA SER A 78 -6.91 -12.12 7.24
C SER A 78 -7.52 -10.85 6.66
N LEU A 79 -8.80 -10.87 6.29
CA LEU A 79 -9.49 -9.71 5.70
C LEU A 79 -9.52 -8.49 6.62
N ASN A 80 -9.49 -8.69 7.94
CA ASN A 80 -9.57 -7.64 8.93
C ASN A 80 -8.20 -7.15 9.39
N ILE A 81 -7.22 -8.02 9.47
CA ILE A 81 -5.86 -7.68 9.92
C ILE A 81 -5.10 -6.95 8.81
N HIS A 82 -5.02 -7.51 7.65
CA HIS A 82 -4.47 -6.97 6.40
C HIS A 82 -3.31 -5.97 6.56
N PRO A 83 -2.07 -6.43 6.73
CA PRO A 83 -0.92 -5.54 6.93
C PRO A 83 -0.53 -4.76 5.67
N SER A 84 -0.73 -5.32 4.47
CA SER A 84 -0.54 -4.56 3.23
C SER A 84 -1.86 -4.44 2.51
N VAL A 85 -2.20 -3.24 2.17
CA VAL A 85 -3.51 -2.87 1.69
C VAL A 85 -3.37 -2.46 0.23
N ASN A 86 -4.17 -3.02 -0.65
CA ASN A 86 -4.40 -2.36 -1.93
C ASN A 86 -5.36 -1.18 -1.71
N ARG A 87 -5.43 -0.28 -2.67
CA ARG A 87 -6.21 0.96 -2.55
C ARG A 87 -7.68 0.70 -2.21
N LYS A 88 -8.30 -0.28 -2.88
CA LYS A 88 -9.70 -0.66 -2.65
C LYS A 88 -9.91 -1.17 -1.24
N SER A 89 -9.17 -2.16 -0.80
CA SER A 89 -9.30 -2.73 0.55
C SER A 89 -9.01 -1.72 1.66
N PHE A 90 -8.22 -0.67 1.38
CA PHE A 90 -8.03 0.42 2.33
C PHE A 90 -9.31 1.25 2.49
N ILE A 91 -9.96 1.63 1.38
CA ILE A 91 -11.23 2.35 1.42
C ILE A 91 -12.29 1.51 2.14
N ASP A 92 -12.40 0.21 1.81
CA ASP A 92 -13.32 -0.73 2.47
C ASP A 92 -13.08 -0.82 4.00
N ALA A 93 -11.82 -0.82 4.41
CA ALA A 93 -11.45 -0.96 5.82
C ALA A 93 -11.65 0.31 6.65
N VAL A 94 -11.39 1.47 6.05
CA VAL A 94 -11.54 2.78 6.70
C VAL A 94 -12.99 3.27 6.63
N GLY A 95 -13.66 2.95 5.55
CA GLY A 95 -14.99 3.43 5.19
C GLY A 95 -14.92 4.58 4.17
N GLU A 96 -15.66 4.44 3.08
CA GLU A 96 -15.68 5.43 1.99
C GLU A 96 -16.09 6.82 2.49
N GLU A 97 -17.08 6.91 3.36
CA GLU A 97 -17.55 8.18 3.91
C GLU A 97 -16.46 8.92 4.70
N ALA A 98 -15.65 8.22 5.48
CA ALA A 98 -14.54 8.85 6.20
C ALA A 98 -13.47 9.39 5.24
N ILE A 99 -13.25 8.71 4.12
CA ILE A 99 -12.36 9.18 3.07
C ILE A 99 -12.97 10.40 2.36
N LYS A 100 -14.27 10.38 2.01
CA LYS A 100 -14.98 11.52 1.40
C LYS A 100 -14.89 12.77 2.27
N VAL A 101 -15.10 12.64 3.58
CA VAL A 101 -14.94 13.76 4.52
C VAL A 101 -13.51 14.30 4.46
N SER A 102 -12.51 13.44 4.46
CA SER A 102 -11.11 13.87 4.39
C SER A 102 -10.78 14.59 3.08
N ILE A 103 -11.28 14.09 1.95
CA ILE A 103 -11.08 14.75 0.65
C ILE A 103 -11.84 16.10 0.60
N THR A 104 -13.04 16.16 1.13
CA THR A 104 -13.80 17.41 1.25
C THR A 104 -13.03 18.46 2.04
N ASP A 105 -12.43 18.08 3.18
CA ASP A 105 -11.60 19.00 3.98
C ASP A 105 -10.40 19.51 3.19
N VAL A 106 -9.73 18.67 2.42
CA VAL A 106 -8.62 19.11 1.55
C VAL A 106 -9.12 20.12 0.52
N LEU A 107 -10.20 19.81 -0.19
CA LEU A 107 -10.70 20.63 -1.30
C LEU A 107 -11.32 21.95 -0.86
N THR A 108 -11.91 22.01 0.33
CA THR A 108 -12.65 23.18 0.80
C THR A 108 -11.89 24.07 1.79
N THR A 109 -10.86 23.55 2.44
CA THR A 109 -10.10 24.28 3.48
C THR A 109 -8.60 24.29 3.26
N GLY A 110 -8.10 23.56 2.26
CA GLY A 110 -6.67 23.35 2.09
C GLY A 110 -6.06 22.52 3.23
N ALA A 111 -6.83 21.62 3.84
CA ALA A 111 -6.32 20.74 4.88
C ALA A 111 -5.15 19.90 4.35
N ASN A 112 -4.14 19.67 5.20
CA ASN A 112 -2.99 18.89 4.81
C ASN A 112 -3.40 17.42 4.59
N TYR A 113 -3.46 17.00 3.32
CA TYR A 113 -3.92 15.66 2.95
C TYR A 113 -3.04 14.56 3.53
N ARG A 114 -1.78 14.81 3.80
CA ARG A 114 -0.89 13.83 4.41
C ARG A 114 -1.25 13.56 5.87
N THR A 115 -1.56 14.61 6.62
CA THR A 115 -2.04 14.47 8.01
C THR A 115 -3.35 13.69 8.04
N LEU A 116 -4.25 13.97 7.11
CA LEU A 116 -5.52 13.23 6.98
C LEU A 116 -5.29 11.78 6.59
N ALA A 117 -4.42 11.53 5.61
CA ALA A 117 -4.01 10.18 5.21
C ALA A 117 -3.38 9.40 6.39
N GLU A 118 -2.52 10.04 7.19
CA GLU A 118 -1.93 9.43 8.38
C GLU A 118 -2.98 9.14 9.47
N ARG A 119 -3.98 10.01 9.63
CA ARG A 119 -5.10 9.78 10.56
C ARG A 119 -5.91 8.54 10.14
N GLN A 120 -6.23 8.41 8.87
CA GLN A 120 -6.92 7.23 8.35
C GLN A 120 -6.06 5.96 8.49
N ALA A 121 -4.74 6.08 8.28
CA ALA A 121 -3.80 5.00 8.53
C ALA A 121 -3.85 4.51 9.98
N ARG A 122 -3.87 5.43 10.94
CA ARG A 122 -3.98 5.09 12.37
C ARG A 122 -5.28 4.35 12.67
N SER A 123 -6.40 4.78 12.10
CA SER A 123 -7.69 4.08 12.25
C SER A 123 -7.59 2.64 11.76
N LYS A 124 -6.98 2.42 10.58
CA LYS A 124 -6.75 1.07 10.06
C LYS A 124 -5.84 0.24 10.97
N ILE A 125 -4.76 0.82 11.49
CA ILE A 125 -3.85 0.14 12.42
C ILE A 125 -4.60 -0.32 13.67
N LEU A 126 -5.40 0.54 14.27
CA LEU A 126 -6.18 0.20 15.46
C LEU A 126 -7.14 -0.96 15.20
N LYS A 127 -7.88 -0.91 14.09
CA LYS A 127 -8.79 -1.99 13.68
C LYS A 127 -8.03 -3.30 13.43
N SER A 128 -6.92 -3.25 12.74
CA SER A 128 -6.08 -4.42 12.47
C SER A 128 -5.51 -5.02 13.75
N ASN A 129 -5.07 -4.19 14.69
CA ASN A 129 -4.54 -4.63 15.97
C ASN A 129 -5.60 -5.34 16.83
N PHE A 130 -6.86 -4.87 16.78
CA PHE A 130 -7.95 -5.54 17.45
C PHE A 130 -8.13 -6.98 16.95
N TYR A 131 -8.21 -7.18 15.64
CA TYR A 131 -8.36 -8.52 15.08
C TYR A 131 -7.11 -9.39 15.25
N LEU A 132 -5.92 -8.80 15.23
CA LEU A 132 -4.69 -9.53 15.54
C LEU A 132 -4.69 -10.04 16.99
N LYS A 133 -5.20 -9.24 17.92
CA LYS A 133 -5.38 -9.67 19.31
C LYS A 133 -6.29 -10.90 19.40
N GLU A 134 -7.40 -10.89 18.68
CA GLU A 134 -8.34 -12.02 18.68
C GLU A 134 -7.72 -13.27 18.02
N LEU A 135 -7.01 -13.12 16.90
CA LEU A 135 -6.26 -14.20 16.28
C LEU A 135 -5.28 -14.84 17.26
N ILE A 136 -4.49 -14.04 17.98
CA ILE A 136 -3.53 -14.55 18.97
C ILE A 136 -4.24 -15.30 20.10
N ASN A 137 -5.39 -14.81 20.57
CA ASN A 137 -6.18 -15.51 21.56
C ASN A 137 -6.60 -16.90 21.05
N ASP A 138 -7.18 -16.96 19.84
CA ASP A 138 -7.63 -18.22 19.26
C ASP A 138 -6.45 -19.19 19.02
N MET A 139 -5.31 -18.67 18.56
CA MET A 139 -4.09 -19.48 18.35
C MET A 139 -3.57 -20.09 19.65
N LEU A 140 -3.49 -19.30 20.72
CA LEU A 140 -2.99 -19.77 22.02
C LEU A 140 -3.95 -20.76 22.69
N GLN A 141 -5.25 -20.67 22.43
CA GLN A 141 -6.21 -21.66 22.90
C GLN A 141 -5.94 -23.05 22.33
N THR A 142 -5.33 -23.17 21.14
CA THR A 142 -4.96 -24.45 20.55
C THR A 142 -3.85 -25.18 21.32
N LEU A 143 -3.17 -24.50 22.24
CA LEU A 143 -2.14 -25.06 23.10
C LEU A 143 -2.72 -25.67 24.39
N ASP A 144 -4.04 -25.67 24.56
CA ASP A 144 -4.75 -26.21 25.75
C ASP A 144 -4.18 -25.69 27.08
N GLY A 145 -3.68 -24.45 27.08
CA GLY A 145 -3.06 -23.81 28.26
C GLY A 145 -1.62 -24.26 28.55
N ASP A 146 -1.06 -25.17 27.74
CA ASP A 146 0.37 -25.53 27.86
C ASP A 146 1.25 -24.41 27.28
N ILE A 147 1.85 -23.64 28.17
CA ILE A 147 2.80 -22.57 27.86
C ILE A 147 4.23 -23.00 28.20
N SER A 148 4.53 -24.27 27.97
CA SER A 148 5.91 -24.74 28.04
C SER A 148 6.76 -24.11 26.94
N LYS A 149 8.06 -24.00 27.20
CA LYS A 149 9.00 -23.44 26.23
C LYS A 149 8.97 -24.19 24.88
N THR A 150 8.72 -25.48 24.94
CA THR A 150 8.64 -26.37 23.76
C THR A 150 7.35 -26.14 22.98
N SER A 151 6.20 -26.07 23.64
CA SER A 151 4.92 -25.88 22.95
C SER A 151 4.83 -24.50 22.28
N THR A 152 5.37 -23.45 22.91
CA THR A 152 5.42 -22.11 22.34
C THR A 152 6.47 -21.97 21.23
N GLU A 153 7.58 -22.69 21.29
CA GLU A 153 8.52 -22.82 20.17
C GLU A 153 7.85 -23.45 18.95
N ASN A 154 7.09 -24.53 19.17
CA ASN A 154 6.32 -25.18 18.11
C ASN A 154 5.26 -24.25 17.49
N LEU A 155 4.68 -23.34 18.25
CA LEU A 155 3.80 -22.28 17.74
C LEU A 155 4.52 -21.42 16.68
N PHE A 156 5.70 -20.90 17.00
CA PHE A 156 6.46 -20.05 16.07
C PHE A 156 6.95 -20.82 14.84
N VAL A 157 7.36 -22.07 15.03
CA VAL A 157 7.77 -22.95 13.94
C VAL A 157 6.59 -23.25 13.01
N SER A 158 5.39 -23.47 13.55
CA SER A 158 4.17 -23.65 12.76
C SER A 158 3.79 -22.41 11.95
N ILE A 159 3.93 -21.21 12.54
CA ILE A 159 3.74 -19.96 11.84
C ILE A 159 4.78 -19.78 10.72
N ALA A 160 6.05 -20.12 10.97
CA ALA A 160 7.10 -20.07 9.96
C ALA A 160 6.86 -21.06 8.82
N ALA A 161 6.40 -22.27 9.12
CA ALA A 161 6.01 -23.25 8.12
C ALA A 161 4.86 -22.73 7.24
N GLN A 162 3.82 -22.15 7.85
CA GLN A 162 2.73 -21.54 7.11
C GLN A 162 3.21 -20.38 6.23
N LEU A 163 4.08 -19.52 6.76
CA LEU A 163 4.70 -18.42 6.01
C LEU A 163 5.40 -18.91 4.74
N LEU A 164 6.15 -20.01 4.82
CA LEU A 164 6.90 -20.57 3.69
C LEU A 164 6.00 -21.16 2.60
N THR A 165 4.80 -21.64 2.96
CA THR A 165 3.84 -22.21 2.00
C THR A 165 2.97 -21.17 1.31
N GLU A 166 2.88 -19.95 1.86
CA GLU A 166 2.00 -18.92 1.32
C GLU A 166 2.66 -18.10 0.21
N PRO A 167 1.90 -17.69 -0.83
CA PRO A 167 2.37 -16.71 -1.78
C PRO A 167 2.71 -15.37 -1.09
N ARG A 168 3.76 -14.69 -1.53
CA ARG A 168 4.15 -13.38 -0.97
C ARG A 168 3.06 -12.31 -1.06
N SER A 169 2.16 -12.42 -2.03
CA SER A 169 1.03 -11.53 -2.21
C SER A 169 -0.11 -11.81 -1.25
N SER A 170 -0.15 -13.00 -0.62
CA SER A 170 -1.25 -13.39 0.25
C SER A 170 -1.24 -12.58 1.56
N GLU A 171 -2.41 -12.39 2.11
CA GLU A 171 -2.59 -11.71 3.39
C GLU A 171 -2.13 -12.57 4.55
N ILE A 172 -2.32 -13.89 4.43
CA ILE A 172 -1.84 -14.86 5.41
C ILE A 172 -0.32 -14.76 5.55
N TYR A 173 0.41 -14.68 4.43
CA TYR A 173 1.85 -14.49 4.44
C TYR A 173 2.29 -13.27 5.26
N LYS A 174 1.61 -12.16 5.08
CA LYS A 174 1.92 -10.90 5.76
C LYS A 174 1.58 -10.91 7.23
N ILE A 175 0.50 -11.60 7.59
CA ILE A 175 0.14 -11.83 9.00
C ILE A 175 1.19 -12.71 9.67
N CYS A 176 1.62 -13.80 9.03
CA CYS A 176 2.69 -14.65 9.56
C CYS A 176 3.99 -13.87 9.78
N LEU A 177 4.38 -12.98 8.85
CA LEU A 177 5.50 -12.06 9.07
C LEU A 177 5.33 -11.23 10.34
N SER A 178 4.13 -10.66 10.53
CA SER A 178 3.83 -9.83 11.70
C SER A 178 3.85 -10.61 13.01
N LEU A 179 3.34 -11.84 13.01
CA LEU A 179 3.35 -12.73 14.16
C LEU A 179 4.79 -13.13 14.55
N LEU A 180 5.67 -13.31 13.57
CA LEU A 180 7.09 -13.59 13.78
C LEU A 180 7.93 -12.34 14.06
N GLY A 181 7.35 -11.14 14.02
CA GLY A 181 8.10 -9.90 14.17
C GLY A 181 9.05 -9.59 13.01
N LEU A 182 8.84 -10.20 11.84
CA LEU A 182 9.71 -10.08 10.67
C LEU A 182 9.19 -9.06 9.65
N THR A 183 10.13 -8.37 9.01
CA THR A 183 9.86 -7.65 7.75
C THR A 183 10.16 -8.56 6.56
N GLN A 184 9.61 -8.24 5.38
CA GLN A 184 9.93 -8.96 4.14
C GLN A 184 11.44 -9.02 3.90
N LYS A 185 12.12 -7.88 4.03
CA LYS A 185 13.59 -7.79 3.85
C LYS A 185 14.34 -8.65 4.90
N GLY A 186 13.85 -8.65 6.15
CA GLY A 186 14.44 -9.49 7.21
C GLY A 186 14.33 -10.97 6.87
N LEU A 187 13.16 -11.44 6.45
CA LEU A 187 12.97 -12.82 6.01
C LEU A 187 13.85 -13.14 4.79
N ASP A 188 13.90 -12.27 3.78
CA ASP A 188 14.73 -12.49 2.60
C ASP A 188 16.21 -12.60 2.94
N ASN A 189 16.70 -11.81 3.89
CA ASN A 189 18.07 -11.91 4.39
C ASN A 189 18.32 -13.27 5.06
N ILE A 190 17.41 -13.72 5.93
CA ILE A 190 17.51 -15.03 6.59
C ILE A 190 17.56 -16.14 5.53
N LEU A 191 16.59 -16.18 4.61
CA LEU A 191 16.48 -17.22 3.59
C LEU A 191 17.63 -17.20 2.58
N ASN A 192 18.23 -16.03 2.34
CA ASN A 192 19.37 -15.89 1.45
C ASN A 192 20.70 -16.30 2.10
N SER A 193 20.81 -16.15 3.42
CA SER A 193 22.00 -16.54 4.16
C SER A 193 22.02 -18.06 4.42
N ASP A 194 21.06 -18.54 5.20
CA ASP A 194 20.82 -19.94 5.49
C ASP A 194 19.37 -20.14 5.96
N PRO A 195 18.55 -20.90 5.24
CA PRO A 195 17.17 -21.18 5.66
C PRO A 195 17.00 -21.78 7.05
N LYS A 196 18.00 -22.49 7.58
CA LYS A 196 17.99 -23.01 8.95
C LYS A 196 17.96 -21.90 10.00
N LEU A 197 18.48 -20.72 9.66
CA LEU A 197 18.41 -19.58 10.55
C LEU A 197 16.97 -19.16 10.86
N LEU A 198 15.99 -19.53 10.02
CA LEU A 198 14.60 -19.26 10.32
C LEU A 198 14.12 -20.06 11.54
N TYR A 199 14.53 -21.32 11.67
CA TYR A 199 14.24 -22.11 12.89
C TYR A 199 14.97 -21.53 14.11
N GLY A 200 16.25 -21.25 13.97
CA GLY A 200 17.02 -20.56 15.02
C GLY A 200 16.35 -19.25 15.45
N TYR A 201 15.89 -18.46 14.48
CA TYR A 201 15.14 -17.23 14.73
C TYR A 201 13.85 -17.48 15.53
N CYS A 202 13.06 -18.53 15.20
CA CYS A 202 11.84 -18.87 15.94
C CYS A 202 12.15 -19.22 17.41
N ARG A 203 13.21 -19.96 17.66
CA ARG A 203 13.69 -20.27 19.00
C ARG A 203 14.15 -19.02 19.74
N ASP A 204 14.95 -18.18 19.11
CA ASP A 204 15.46 -16.95 19.72
C ASP A 204 14.32 -15.96 20.03
N LEU A 205 13.29 -15.91 19.18
CA LEU A 205 12.09 -15.12 19.43
C LEU A 205 11.33 -15.65 20.66
N ASN A 206 11.17 -16.98 20.75
CA ASN A 206 10.55 -17.62 21.92
C ASN A 206 11.33 -17.32 23.19
N ASP A 207 12.65 -17.47 23.16
CA ASP A 207 13.54 -17.17 24.30
C ASP A 207 13.47 -15.70 24.70
N SER A 208 13.39 -14.81 23.72
CA SER A 208 13.23 -13.38 23.96
C SER A 208 11.93 -13.04 24.67
N ILE A 209 10.83 -13.69 24.28
CA ILE A 209 9.52 -13.53 24.93
C ILE A 209 9.60 -14.01 26.39
N TYR A 210 10.17 -15.18 26.63
CA TYR A 210 10.35 -15.72 27.98
C TYR A 210 11.22 -14.82 28.87
N SER A 211 12.33 -14.31 28.32
CA SER A 211 13.20 -13.37 29.00
C SER A 211 12.49 -12.06 29.33
N PHE A 212 11.70 -11.53 28.39
CA PHE A 212 10.90 -10.33 28.62
C PHE A 212 9.88 -10.53 29.76
N ILE A 213 9.12 -11.62 29.75
CA ILE A 213 8.15 -11.93 30.80
C ILE A 213 8.86 -12.02 32.16
N LYS A 214 9.98 -12.76 32.20
CA LYS A 214 10.73 -13.02 33.43
C LYS A 214 11.30 -11.74 34.07
N VAL A 215 11.71 -10.79 33.25
CA VAL A 215 12.34 -9.53 33.73
C VAL A 215 11.30 -8.45 34.01
N TYR A 216 10.27 -8.31 33.18
CA TYR A 216 9.43 -7.15 33.17
C TYR A 216 8.00 -7.35 33.70
N LEU A 217 7.52 -8.61 33.82
CA LEU A 217 6.16 -8.84 34.30
C LEU A 217 6.14 -9.27 35.78
N ASP A 218 6.38 -10.53 36.10
CA ASP A 218 6.32 -10.97 37.48
C ASP A 218 7.20 -12.21 37.82
N ASN A 219 8.16 -12.51 37.02
CA ASN A 219 8.99 -13.71 37.11
C ASN A 219 8.25 -15.06 36.91
N LYS A 220 6.96 -15.04 36.68
CA LYS A 220 6.15 -16.23 36.40
C LYS A 220 5.71 -16.25 34.97
N ILE A 221 6.04 -17.31 34.27
CA ILE A 221 5.57 -17.52 32.92
C ILE A 221 4.23 -18.24 33.02
N ASN A 222 3.18 -17.49 32.77
CA ASN A 222 1.81 -18.01 32.70
C ASN A 222 1.17 -17.62 31.37
N PHE A 223 -0.03 -18.14 31.11
CA PHE A 223 -0.76 -17.93 29.86
C PHE A 223 -0.97 -16.45 29.53
N ASP A 224 -1.40 -15.67 30.50
CA ASP A 224 -1.72 -14.25 30.27
C ASP A 224 -0.48 -13.43 30.00
N ASN A 225 0.63 -13.68 30.69
CA ASN A 225 1.89 -13.00 30.50
C ASN A 225 2.49 -13.33 29.13
N PHE A 226 2.47 -14.60 28.73
CA PHE A 226 2.92 -15.00 27.39
C PHE A 226 2.06 -14.38 26.29
N LYS A 227 0.75 -14.44 26.45
CA LYS A 227 -0.23 -13.83 25.55
C LYS A 227 -0.01 -12.32 25.40
N PHE A 228 0.26 -11.63 26.52
CA PHE A 228 0.57 -10.21 26.51
C PHE A 228 1.84 -9.89 25.73
N ALA A 229 2.93 -10.60 26.00
CA ALA A 229 4.21 -10.41 25.33
C ALA A 229 4.11 -10.69 23.82
N LEU A 230 3.45 -11.77 23.42
CA LEU A 230 3.22 -12.09 22.02
C LEU A 230 2.39 -11.02 21.32
N LYS A 231 1.32 -10.52 21.95
CA LYS A 231 0.52 -9.42 21.42
C LYS A 231 1.35 -8.16 21.22
N LEU A 232 2.18 -7.80 22.18
CA LEU A 232 3.01 -6.60 22.11
C LEU A 232 3.94 -6.64 20.91
N ILE A 233 4.64 -7.75 20.73
CA ILE A 233 5.59 -7.95 19.61
C ILE A 233 4.83 -7.96 18.26
N SER A 234 3.76 -8.73 18.17
CA SER A 234 2.99 -8.86 16.93
C SER A 234 2.30 -7.56 16.52
N ILE A 235 1.74 -6.81 17.49
CA ILE A 235 1.13 -5.50 17.24
C ILE A 235 2.17 -4.48 16.79
N SER A 236 3.35 -4.47 17.42
CA SER A 236 4.44 -3.59 17.02
C SER A 236 4.88 -3.86 15.59
N SER A 237 5.08 -5.13 15.24
CA SER A 237 5.47 -5.55 13.89
C SER A 237 4.40 -5.24 12.84
N LEU A 238 3.13 -5.53 13.16
CA LEU A 238 2.01 -5.21 12.27
C LEU A 238 1.90 -3.70 12.04
N SER A 239 2.02 -2.92 13.10
CA SER A 239 1.95 -1.45 13.03
C SER A 239 3.08 -0.88 12.17
N LEU A 240 4.30 -1.40 12.29
CA LEU A 240 5.43 -1.03 11.42
C LEU A 240 5.20 -1.44 9.95
N ALA A 241 4.70 -2.65 9.71
CA ALA A 241 4.42 -3.16 8.38
C ALA A 241 3.32 -2.33 7.68
N ILE A 242 2.21 -2.06 8.38
CA ILE A 242 1.14 -1.20 7.87
C ILE A 242 1.67 0.21 7.62
N ARG A 243 2.36 0.83 8.57
CA ARG A 243 2.90 2.18 8.42
C ARG A 243 3.87 2.29 7.25
N GLY A 244 4.73 1.31 7.07
CA GLY A 244 5.69 1.27 5.96
C GLY A 244 5.01 1.15 4.59
N SER A 245 4.08 0.21 4.45
CA SER A 245 3.33 0.00 3.21
C SER A 245 2.37 1.17 2.90
N MET A 246 1.81 1.77 3.93
CA MET A 246 0.82 2.84 3.80
C MET A 246 1.43 4.18 3.39
N LYS A 247 2.67 4.48 3.77
CA LYS A 247 3.30 5.78 3.48
C LYS A 247 3.31 6.10 1.99
N SER A 248 3.63 5.15 1.15
CA SER A 248 3.63 5.32 -0.31
C SER A 248 2.23 5.10 -0.91
N MET A 249 1.54 4.04 -0.51
CA MET A 249 0.28 3.63 -1.12
C MET A 249 -0.86 4.60 -0.79
N ILE A 250 -0.99 5.02 0.48
CA ILE A 250 -2.05 5.95 0.90
C ILE A 250 -1.77 7.35 0.35
N GLY A 251 -0.51 7.79 0.33
CA GLY A 251 -0.14 9.03 -0.34
C GLY A 251 -0.65 9.05 -1.77
N LYS A 252 -0.30 8.05 -2.55
CA LYS A 252 -0.76 7.89 -3.95
C LYS A 252 -2.27 7.72 -4.09
N LEU A 253 -2.94 7.09 -3.12
CA LEU A 253 -4.40 7.00 -3.11
C LEU A 253 -5.03 8.38 -2.93
N PHE A 254 -4.59 9.14 -1.92
CA PHE A 254 -5.12 10.48 -1.67
C PHE A 254 -4.82 11.44 -2.83
N GLU A 255 -3.63 11.38 -3.43
CA GLU A 255 -3.28 12.14 -4.63
C GLU A 255 -4.27 11.87 -5.76
N LYS A 256 -4.59 10.59 -6.03
CA LYS A 256 -5.60 10.21 -7.04
C LYS A 256 -6.99 10.70 -6.69
N LEU A 257 -7.42 10.54 -5.44
CA LEU A 257 -8.76 10.95 -5.02
C LEU A 257 -8.92 12.48 -5.04
N ILE A 258 -7.91 13.23 -4.61
CA ILE A 258 -7.93 14.68 -4.65
C ILE A 258 -8.02 15.17 -6.11
N LEU A 259 -7.13 14.67 -6.98
CA LEU A 259 -7.11 15.07 -8.38
C LEU A 259 -8.35 14.60 -9.12
N GLY A 260 -8.76 13.34 -8.95
CA GLY A 260 -9.96 12.80 -9.57
C GLY A 260 -11.20 13.59 -9.19
N THR A 261 -11.36 13.90 -7.91
CA THR A 261 -12.49 14.69 -7.41
C THR A 261 -12.45 16.12 -7.92
N ALA A 262 -11.29 16.81 -7.81
CA ALA A 262 -11.14 18.19 -8.27
C ALA A 262 -11.43 18.33 -9.76
N LEU A 263 -10.85 17.47 -10.59
CA LEU A 263 -11.03 17.53 -12.04
C LEU A 263 -12.46 17.16 -12.47
N SER A 264 -13.10 16.22 -11.78
CA SER A 264 -14.53 15.92 -12.01
C SER A 264 -15.43 17.10 -11.63
N LEU A 265 -15.14 17.81 -10.52
CA LEU A 265 -15.84 19.04 -10.14
C LEU A 265 -15.67 20.16 -11.18
N PHE A 266 -14.52 20.19 -11.85
CA PHE A 266 -14.26 21.15 -12.95
C PHE A 266 -15.00 20.78 -14.24
N GLY A 267 -15.70 19.65 -14.29
CA GLY A 267 -16.44 19.18 -15.46
C GLY A 267 -15.62 18.35 -16.44
N PHE A 268 -14.42 17.89 -16.04
CA PHE A 268 -13.64 16.97 -16.85
C PHE A 268 -14.14 15.53 -16.74
N HIS A 269 -14.14 14.81 -17.85
CA HIS A 269 -14.55 13.41 -17.89
C HIS A 269 -13.35 12.49 -17.62
N TYR A 270 -13.45 11.65 -16.60
CA TYR A 270 -12.42 10.68 -16.29
C TYR A 270 -12.36 9.59 -17.35
N LYS A 271 -11.18 9.34 -17.88
CA LYS A 271 -10.88 8.17 -18.70
C LYS A 271 -9.94 7.24 -17.96
N LYS A 272 -10.40 6.04 -17.70
CA LYS A 272 -9.57 4.95 -17.23
C LYS A 272 -8.81 4.39 -18.44
N ASP A 273 -7.54 4.08 -18.28
CA ASP A 273 -6.74 3.32 -19.26
C ASP A 273 -6.48 4.04 -20.59
N ILE A 274 -6.10 5.31 -20.58
CA ILE A 274 -5.41 5.86 -21.75
C ILE A 274 -3.95 5.37 -21.70
N PRO A 275 -3.52 4.49 -22.66
CA PRO A 275 -2.12 4.12 -22.75
C PRO A 275 -1.32 5.38 -23.04
N THR A 276 -0.36 5.64 -22.23
CA THR A 276 0.44 6.89 -22.16
C THR A 276 1.17 7.24 -23.47
N TYR A 277 1.13 6.38 -24.48
CA TYR A 277 1.89 6.52 -25.74
C TYR A 277 1.10 6.12 -26.97
N ASN A 278 -0.21 6.00 -26.88
CA ASN A 278 -1.00 5.72 -28.07
C ASN A 278 -1.34 7.01 -28.80
N VAL A 279 -0.50 7.38 -29.77
CA VAL A 279 -0.68 8.56 -30.65
C VAL A 279 -2.07 8.58 -31.29
N ASP A 280 -2.61 7.42 -31.61
CA ASP A 280 -3.93 7.29 -32.24
C ASP A 280 -5.06 7.65 -31.26
N GLU A 281 -4.95 7.27 -30.00
CA GLU A 281 -5.93 7.66 -28.98
C GLU A 281 -5.84 9.15 -28.66
N TYR A 282 -4.65 9.70 -28.52
CA TYR A 282 -4.46 11.16 -28.35
C TYR A 282 -5.04 11.92 -29.56
N THR A 283 -4.81 11.41 -30.77
CA THR A 283 -5.34 12.03 -31.98
C THR A 283 -6.86 11.95 -32.06
N LYS A 284 -7.47 10.86 -31.58
CA LYS A 284 -8.95 10.72 -31.48
C LYS A 284 -9.55 11.68 -30.46
N LEU A 285 -8.85 11.93 -29.36
CA LEU A 285 -9.29 12.87 -28.32
C LEU A 285 -9.03 14.32 -28.72
N CYS A 286 -8.02 14.55 -29.56
CA CYS A 286 -7.69 15.84 -30.13
C CYS A 286 -8.85 16.33 -31.00
N GLY A 287 -9.32 17.54 -30.73
CA GLY A 287 -10.51 18.09 -31.40
C GLY A 287 -11.84 17.75 -30.75
N SER A 288 -11.86 16.91 -29.70
CA SER A 288 -13.07 16.71 -28.91
C SER A 288 -13.48 18.00 -28.21
N ARG A 289 -14.77 18.27 -28.21
CA ARG A 289 -15.35 19.36 -27.40
C ARG A 289 -15.53 18.97 -25.94
N THR A 290 -15.30 17.70 -25.58
CA THR A 290 -15.37 17.19 -24.22
C THR A 290 -13.99 17.19 -23.62
N PRO A 291 -13.76 17.84 -22.48
CA PRO A 291 -12.49 17.80 -21.79
C PRO A 291 -12.33 16.48 -21.02
N TYR A 292 -11.18 15.84 -21.18
CA TYR A 292 -10.87 14.56 -20.54
C TYR A 292 -9.70 14.69 -19.59
N PHE A 293 -9.68 13.80 -18.59
CA PHE A 293 -8.49 13.59 -17.76
C PHE A 293 -8.27 12.11 -17.44
N TRP A 294 -7.05 11.77 -17.11
CA TRP A 294 -6.66 10.45 -16.60
C TRP A 294 -5.65 10.59 -15.47
N LEU A 295 -5.55 9.56 -14.64
CA LEU A 295 -4.71 9.54 -13.43
C LEU A 295 -3.54 8.58 -13.60
N SER A 296 -2.39 8.93 -13.02
CA SER A 296 -1.18 8.10 -12.97
C SER A 296 -0.66 7.69 -14.35
N SER A 297 -0.43 8.65 -15.23
CA SER A 297 0.19 8.41 -16.52
C SER A 297 1.71 8.31 -16.40
N THR A 298 2.32 7.34 -17.10
CA THR A 298 3.77 7.20 -17.21
C THR A 298 4.23 7.47 -18.63
N GLU A 299 5.30 8.22 -18.82
CA GLU A 299 5.96 8.34 -20.14
C GLU A 299 6.83 7.11 -20.41
N LYS A 300 7.03 6.76 -21.71
CA LYS A 300 7.79 5.57 -22.13
C LYS A 300 9.19 5.47 -21.52
N ASN A 301 9.83 6.60 -21.26
CA ASN A 301 11.12 6.73 -20.60
C ASN A 301 11.05 7.77 -19.47
N GLY A 302 9.86 8.07 -18.97
CA GLY A 302 9.59 9.18 -18.08
C GLY A 302 9.07 8.75 -16.72
N ARG A 303 8.88 9.74 -15.89
CA ARG A 303 8.35 9.59 -14.54
C ARG A 303 6.84 9.56 -14.59
N GLU A 304 6.26 8.86 -13.63
CA GLU A 304 4.81 8.84 -13.39
C GLU A 304 4.33 10.27 -13.10
N LYS A 305 3.28 10.70 -13.78
CA LYS A 305 2.53 11.93 -13.52
C LYS A 305 1.28 11.56 -12.76
N ASP A 306 0.85 12.44 -11.86
CA ASP A 306 -0.31 12.13 -11.02
C ASP A 306 -1.62 12.30 -11.77
N ALA A 307 -1.70 13.27 -12.69
CA ALA A 307 -2.80 13.38 -13.65
C ALA A 307 -2.36 14.09 -14.94
N THR A 308 -3.12 13.85 -16.01
CA THR A 308 -3.01 14.63 -17.25
C THR A 308 -4.42 15.03 -17.72
N ILE A 309 -4.57 16.24 -18.20
CA ILE A 309 -5.78 16.78 -18.79
C ILE A 309 -5.56 16.98 -20.27
N MET A 310 -6.60 16.75 -21.07
CA MET A 310 -6.62 17.07 -22.48
C MET A 310 -7.94 17.73 -22.87
N TYR A 311 -7.83 18.85 -23.56
CA TYR A 311 -8.96 19.52 -24.18
C TYR A 311 -8.55 20.10 -25.52
N LYS A 312 -9.29 19.74 -26.58
CA LYS A 312 -8.93 20.07 -27.97
C LYS A 312 -7.50 19.56 -28.27
N ASP A 313 -6.58 20.46 -28.54
CA ASP A 313 -5.17 20.19 -28.86
C ASP A 313 -4.18 20.50 -27.71
N LYS A 314 -4.69 20.83 -26.53
CA LYS A 314 -3.86 21.26 -25.39
C LYS A 314 -3.81 20.20 -24.29
N LEU A 315 -2.65 20.07 -23.67
CA LEU A 315 -2.39 19.15 -22.57
C LEU A 315 -1.92 19.89 -21.33
N ILE A 316 -2.38 19.42 -20.16
CA ILE A 316 -1.84 19.85 -18.88
C ILE A 316 -1.42 18.63 -18.08
N ASP A 317 -0.17 18.59 -17.69
CA ASP A 317 0.31 17.63 -16.70
C ASP A 317 0.21 18.20 -15.31
N ILE A 318 -0.25 17.36 -14.40
CA ILE A 318 -0.42 17.72 -13.01
C ILE A 318 0.42 16.78 -12.16
N ASP A 319 1.16 17.39 -11.25
CA ASP A 319 1.93 16.69 -10.26
C ASP A 319 1.58 17.25 -8.87
N ILE A 320 1.17 16.39 -7.95
CA ILE A 320 0.85 16.77 -6.59
C ILE A 320 1.92 16.21 -5.64
N GLY A 321 2.36 16.99 -4.70
CA GLY A 321 3.37 16.51 -3.77
C GLY A 321 3.63 17.41 -2.60
N LEU A 322 4.30 16.82 -1.61
CA LEU A 322 4.78 17.55 -0.46
C LEU A 322 6.23 17.96 -0.73
N ILE A 323 6.45 19.24 -0.87
CA ILE A 323 7.79 19.79 -0.75
C ILE A 323 7.94 20.22 0.70
N GLY A 324 8.54 19.35 1.50
CA GLY A 324 8.83 19.66 2.90
C GLY A 324 9.96 20.69 3.02
N LYS A 325 9.98 21.41 4.14
CA LYS A 325 11.11 22.29 4.49
C LYS A 325 12.40 21.45 4.47
N GLY A 326 13.36 21.84 3.63
CA GLY A 326 14.74 21.31 3.68
C GLY A 326 15.08 20.16 2.74
N ASN A 327 14.26 19.83 1.73
CA ASN A 327 14.66 18.86 0.71
C ASN A 327 14.77 19.53 -0.69
N PRO A 328 15.92 20.11 -1.05
CA PRO A 328 16.13 20.76 -2.35
C PRO A 328 16.09 19.78 -3.53
N GLU A 329 16.37 18.49 -3.30
CA GLU A 329 16.34 17.47 -4.36
C GLU A 329 14.90 17.24 -4.86
N VAL A 330 13.91 17.28 -3.97
CA VAL A 330 12.51 17.16 -4.34
C VAL A 330 12.06 18.39 -5.16
N ALA A 331 12.55 19.57 -4.82
CA ALA A 331 12.27 20.77 -5.59
C ALA A 331 12.87 20.69 -7.00
N ALA A 332 14.14 20.30 -7.12
CA ALA A 332 14.80 20.12 -8.41
C ALA A 332 14.12 19.03 -9.27
N ASP A 333 13.70 17.95 -8.65
CA ASP A 333 12.92 16.88 -9.29
C ASP A 333 11.62 17.41 -9.87
N LYS A 334 10.86 18.19 -9.10
CA LYS A 334 9.60 18.78 -9.54
C LYS A 334 9.83 19.79 -10.67
N LEU A 335 10.88 20.58 -10.60
CA LEU A 335 11.24 21.54 -11.65
C LEU A 335 11.58 20.90 -12.99
N SER A 336 12.19 19.73 -12.97
CA SER A 336 12.53 18.97 -14.19
C SER A 336 11.32 18.45 -14.95
N ARG A 337 10.11 18.57 -14.37
CA ARG A 337 8.85 18.08 -14.95
C ARG A 337 8.12 19.12 -15.82
N PHE A 338 8.55 20.36 -15.80
CA PHE A 338 7.91 21.40 -16.60
C PHE A 338 8.16 21.15 -18.09
N LYS A 339 7.07 21.04 -18.86
CA LYS A 339 7.09 20.93 -20.33
C LYS A 339 6.15 21.95 -20.93
N ALA A 340 6.62 22.59 -22.00
CA ALA A 340 5.81 23.53 -22.78
C ALA A 340 5.15 22.87 -23.99
N GLU A 341 5.57 21.65 -24.36
CA GLU A 341 5.15 20.98 -25.56
C GLU A 341 5.31 19.46 -25.45
N TYR A 342 4.37 18.74 -26.02
CA TYR A 342 4.43 17.29 -26.20
C TYR A 342 4.51 16.96 -27.68
N ASN A 343 5.53 16.19 -28.06
CA ASN A 343 5.71 15.70 -29.42
C ASN A 343 5.35 14.20 -29.50
N PHE A 344 4.33 13.91 -30.30
CA PHE A 344 3.90 12.54 -30.61
C PHE A 344 4.08 12.29 -32.12
N GLY A 345 5.21 11.68 -32.49
CA GLY A 345 5.58 11.54 -33.89
C GLY A 345 5.79 12.90 -34.56
N THR A 346 5.00 13.20 -35.60
CA THR A 346 5.04 14.49 -36.31
C THR A 346 4.11 15.55 -35.74
N LYS A 347 3.30 15.20 -34.74
CA LYS A 347 2.34 16.13 -34.12
C LYS A 347 2.91 16.71 -32.83
N SER A 348 2.79 18.02 -32.70
CA SER A 348 3.12 18.77 -31.49
C SER A 348 1.84 19.28 -30.82
N PHE A 349 1.79 19.15 -29.50
CA PHE A 349 0.69 19.61 -28.67
C PHE A 349 1.21 20.63 -27.68
N PRO A 350 0.65 21.86 -27.64
CA PRO A 350 0.94 22.80 -26.59
C PRO A 350 0.66 22.20 -25.22
N ALA A 351 1.61 22.29 -24.32
CA ALA A 351 1.49 21.72 -22.98
C ALA A 351 1.84 22.72 -21.89
N SER A 352 1.27 22.49 -20.71
CA SER A 352 1.62 23.18 -19.48
C SER A 352 1.78 22.16 -18.35
N THR A 353 2.49 22.53 -17.30
CA THR A 353 2.64 21.70 -16.10
C THR A 353 2.19 22.49 -14.88
N ILE A 354 1.30 21.90 -14.10
CA ILE A 354 0.84 22.45 -12.83
C ILE A 354 1.38 21.57 -11.70
N ILE A 355 2.03 22.21 -10.74
CA ILE A 355 2.51 21.54 -9.53
C ILE A 355 1.67 21.99 -8.35
N LEU A 356 0.99 21.05 -7.72
CA LEU A 356 0.27 21.27 -6.48
C LEU A 356 1.19 20.94 -5.29
N ILE A 357 1.39 21.90 -4.40
CA ILE A 357 2.31 21.81 -3.28
C ILE A 357 1.53 21.94 -1.97
N ALA A 358 1.75 21.02 -1.04
CA ALA A 358 1.08 21.08 0.25
C ALA A 358 1.53 22.29 1.11
N ASP A 359 2.78 22.74 1.00
CA ASP A 359 3.29 23.91 1.74
C ASP A 359 4.16 24.80 0.84
N LEU A 360 3.77 26.05 0.70
CA LEU A 360 4.43 27.05 -0.16
C LEU A 360 5.68 27.70 0.46
N ASN A 361 6.06 27.41 1.68
CA ASN A 361 7.18 28.10 2.34
C ASN A 361 8.51 28.07 1.57
N ASN A 362 8.67 27.11 0.65
CA ASN A 362 9.80 27.03 -0.30
C ASN A 362 9.38 27.35 -1.75
N GLY A 363 8.17 27.86 -1.95
CA GLY A 363 7.56 28.00 -3.29
C GLY A 363 8.16 29.06 -4.18
N LYS A 364 8.88 30.05 -3.66
CA LYS A 364 9.42 31.15 -4.49
C LYS A 364 10.37 30.67 -5.59
N ILE A 365 11.25 29.73 -5.28
CA ILE A 365 12.20 29.19 -6.26
C ILE A 365 11.44 28.38 -7.32
N ILE A 366 10.47 27.57 -6.89
CA ILE A 366 9.64 26.77 -7.79
C ILE A 366 8.73 27.67 -8.63
N GLN A 367 8.13 28.69 -8.01
CA GLN A 367 7.30 29.68 -8.71
C GLN A 367 8.08 30.40 -9.82
N ASN A 368 9.29 30.86 -9.54
CA ASN A 368 10.13 31.53 -10.53
C ASN A 368 10.49 30.62 -11.69
N SER A 369 10.74 29.34 -11.39
CA SER A 369 11.02 28.35 -12.43
C SER A 369 9.77 27.95 -13.21
N ALA A 370 8.60 27.85 -12.57
CA ALA A 370 7.33 27.64 -13.23
C ALA A 370 7.03 28.73 -14.25
N ASN A 371 7.23 29.99 -13.87
CA ASN A 371 7.04 31.13 -14.77
C ASN A 371 7.94 31.05 -16.02
N LYS A 372 9.19 30.58 -15.85
CA LYS A 372 10.12 30.38 -16.97
C LYS A 372 9.62 29.34 -17.98
N TYR A 373 8.93 28.30 -17.50
CA TYR A 373 8.45 27.19 -18.33
C TYR A 373 6.95 27.26 -18.65
N LYS A 374 6.31 28.43 -18.45
CA LYS A 374 4.85 28.61 -18.64
C LYS A 374 4.00 27.62 -17.83
N GLY A 375 4.51 27.17 -16.71
CA GLY A 375 3.80 26.32 -15.77
C GLY A 375 3.22 27.12 -14.60
N ALA A 376 2.49 26.44 -13.72
CA ALA A 376 1.93 27.04 -12.51
C ALA A 376 2.26 26.23 -11.26
N VAL A 377 2.36 26.91 -10.14
CA VAL A 377 2.46 26.29 -8.82
C VAL A 377 1.31 26.78 -7.96
N VAL A 378 0.58 25.84 -7.40
CA VAL A 378 -0.56 26.10 -6.52
C VAL A 378 -0.29 25.52 -5.14
N GLY A 379 -0.34 26.35 -4.10
CA GLY A 379 -0.26 25.90 -2.72
C GLY A 379 -1.60 25.42 -2.21
N ILE A 380 -1.61 24.27 -1.55
CA ILE A 380 -2.84 23.69 -0.99
C ILE A 380 -3.01 24.09 0.47
N ALA A 381 -1.91 24.04 1.27
CA ALA A 381 -2.00 24.09 2.71
C ALA A 381 -2.57 25.43 3.23
N ASN A 382 -3.61 25.31 4.03
CA ASN A 382 -4.29 26.42 4.69
C ASN A 382 -4.81 27.51 3.74
N ASP A 383 -4.99 27.18 2.46
CA ASP A 383 -5.60 28.06 1.48
C ASP A 383 -6.99 27.52 1.10
N PRO A 384 -8.08 28.10 1.61
CA PRO A 384 -9.43 27.66 1.23
C PRO A 384 -9.78 27.96 -0.22
N TYR A 385 -8.97 28.77 -0.90
CA TYR A 385 -9.17 29.15 -2.30
C TYR A 385 -8.24 28.43 -3.28
N TRP A 386 -7.42 27.48 -2.81
CA TRP A 386 -6.48 26.80 -3.68
C TRP A 386 -7.14 26.10 -4.87
N LEU A 387 -8.32 25.53 -4.66
CA LEU A 387 -9.07 24.82 -5.69
C LEU A 387 -9.50 25.78 -6.83
N PHE A 388 -9.81 27.04 -6.49
CA PHE A 388 -10.11 28.07 -7.48
C PHE A 388 -8.89 28.52 -8.24
N ASN A 389 -7.78 28.73 -7.55
CA ASN A 389 -6.52 29.05 -8.18
C ASN A 389 -6.13 27.92 -9.15
N PHE A 390 -6.32 26.68 -8.74
CA PHE A 390 -6.08 25.52 -9.59
C PHE A 390 -7.00 25.49 -10.81
N HIS A 391 -8.30 25.68 -10.63
CA HIS A 391 -9.27 25.80 -11.72
C HIS A 391 -8.88 26.92 -12.67
N LYS A 392 -8.58 28.11 -12.16
CA LYS A 392 -8.20 29.29 -12.96
C LYS A 392 -7.00 28.98 -13.84
N TYR A 393 -5.90 28.43 -13.29
CA TYR A 393 -4.70 28.11 -14.07
C TYR A 393 -4.99 27.10 -15.18
N ILE A 394 -5.83 26.11 -14.91
CA ILE A 394 -6.23 25.14 -15.94
C ILE A 394 -6.98 25.87 -17.06
N PHE A 395 -8.04 26.59 -16.73
CA PHE A 395 -8.94 27.16 -17.73
C PHE A 395 -8.30 28.35 -18.49
N ASP A 396 -7.47 29.16 -17.86
CA ASP A 396 -6.69 30.20 -18.54
C ASP A 396 -5.81 29.62 -19.66
N PHE A 397 -5.31 28.37 -19.49
CA PHE A 397 -4.50 27.72 -20.50
C PHE A 397 -5.34 26.98 -21.55
N ILE A 398 -6.27 26.09 -21.13
CA ILE A 398 -6.98 25.18 -22.05
C ILE A 398 -8.15 25.87 -22.74
N ASP A 399 -8.84 26.79 -22.07
CA ASP A 399 -10.08 27.44 -22.54
C ASP A 399 -10.07 28.96 -22.35
N PRO A 400 -9.11 29.67 -22.98
CA PRO A 400 -9.00 31.13 -22.85
C PRO A 400 -10.25 31.88 -23.35
N ASN A 401 -11.04 31.24 -24.20
CA ASN A 401 -12.28 31.80 -24.75
C ASN A 401 -13.52 31.55 -23.88
N LYS A 402 -13.36 30.84 -22.75
CA LYS A 402 -14.43 30.49 -21.80
C LYS A 402 -15.62 29.75 -22.42
N GLU A 403 -15.34 28.83 -23.31
CA GLU A 403 -16.35 27.98 -23.92
C GLU A 403 -16.90 26.90 -22.94
N LEU A 404 -16.08 26.54 -21.92
CA LEU A 404 -16.43 25.59 -20.87
C LEU A 404 -16.92 26.35 -19.63
N ALA A 405 -18.20 26.71 -19.59
CA ALA A 405 -18.79 27.33 -18.41
C ALA A 405 -18.87 26.33 -17.24
N ASN A 406 -18.41 26.74 -16.07
CA ASN A 406 -18.62 25.98 -14.85
C ASN A 406 -19.19 26.87 -13.74
N PRO A 407 -20.52 26.84 -13.53
CA PRO A 407 -21.20 27.71 -12.57
C PRO A 407 -20.68 27.58 -11.13
N LEU A 408 -20.10 26.43 -10.77
CA LEU A 408 -19.54 26.20 -9.44
C LEU A 408 -18.34 27.13 -9.16
N PHE A 409 -17.62 27.54 -10.19
CA PHE A 409 -16.40 28.33 -10.05
C PHE A 409 -16.54 29.83 -10.48
N GLU A 410 -17.67 30.20 -11.04
CA GLU A 410 -17.92 31.58 -11.48
C GLU A 410 -18.32 32.55 -10.34
N ASN A 411 -18.97 32.04 -9.29
CA ASN A 411 -19.56 32.88 -8.23
C ASN A 411 -18.90 32.73 -6.83
N GLN A 412 -17.72 32.20 -6.79
CA GLN A 412 -16.95 31.89 -5.59
C GLN A 412 -16.92 33.00 -4.52
N ASN A 413 -16.59 34.21 -4.96
CA ASN A 413 -16.34 35.32 -4.04
C ASN A 413 -17.62 35.87 -3.37
N LYS A 414 -18.79 35.48 -3.85
CA LYS A 414 -20.05 36.00 -3.32
C LYS A 414 -20.61 35.22 -2.13
N TYR A 415 -20.32 33.88 -2.04
CA TYR A 415 -20.94 33.04 -1.02
C TYR A 415 -20.02 31.87 -0.60
N PRO A 416 -18.95 32.09 0.18
CA PRO A 416 -17.98 31.05 0.52
C PRO A 416 -18.60 29.86 1.28
N ASP A 417 -19.55 30.09 2.18
CA ASP A 417 -20.19 29.02 2.95
C ASP A 417 -21.18 28.19 2.11
N GLN A 418 -21.92 28.84 1.22
CA GLN A 418 -22.80 28.14 0.28
C GLN A 418 -22.01 27.28 -0.68
N TYR A 419 -20.88 27.79 -1.13
CA TYR A 419 -19.96 27.08 -1.99
C TYR A 419 -19.42 25.80 -1.34
N LYS A 420 -18.95 25.89 -0.09
CA LYS A 420 -18.52 24.72 0.67
C LYS A 420 -19.60 23.65 0.75
N ASN A 421 -20.83 24.04 1.00
CA ASN A 421 -21.96 23.13 1.07
C ASN A 421 -22.26 22.46 -0.28
N ILE A 422 -22.20 23.22 -1.38
CA ILE A 422 -22.38 22.68 -2.74
C ILE A 422 -21.30 21.67 -3.06
N LEU A 423 -20.01 22.00 -2.86
CA LEU A 423 -18.91 21.07 -3.08
C LEU A 423 -19.06 19.80 -2.24
N THR A 424 -19.40 19.95 -0.97
CA THR A 424 -19.62 18.79 -0.07
C THR A 424 -20.69 17.87 -0.60
N ASN A 425 -21.80 18.41 -1.09
CA ASN A 425 -22.91 17.63 -1.64
C ASN A 425 -22.53 16.95 -2.96
N GLU A 426 -21.76 17.59 -3.82
CA GLU A 426 -21.29 16.97 -5.06
C GLU A 426 -20.27 15.86 -4.78
N ILE A 427 -19.34 16.05 -3.85
CA ILE A 427 -18.35 15.04 -3.45
C ILE A 427 -19.04 13.81 -2.84
N LYS A 428 -20.10 13.98 -2.04
CA LYS A 428 -20.87 12.86 -1.48
C LYS A 428 -21.48 11.95 -2.55
N LYS A 429 -21.86 12.49 -3.69
CA LYS A 429 -22.44 11.73 -4.81
C LYS A 429 -21.40 10.94 -5.61
N MET A 430 -20.10 11.27 -5.50
CA MET A 430 -19.05 10.64 -6.27
C MET A 430 -18.75 9.23 -5.75
N ASP A 431 -18.51 8.32 -6.67
CA ASP A 431 -17.99 6.99 -6.40
C ASP A 431 -16.44 7.01 -6.51
N PHE A 432 -15.76 6.90 -5.38
CA PHE A 432 -14.31 6.95 -5.31
C PHE A 432 -13.62 5.71 -5.89
N TYR A 433 -14.35 4.60 -6.02
CA TYR A 433 -13.82 3.39 -6.65
C TYR A 433 -13.56 3.59 -8.15
N ASN A 434 -14.22 4.56 -8.78
CA ASN A 434 -13.98 4.89 -10.18
C ASN A 434 -12.57 5.42 -10.45
N PHE A 435 -11.89 5.99 -9.44
CA PHE A 435 -10.53 6.53 -9.58
C PHE A 435 -9.41 5.53 -9.24
N LEU A 436 -9.74 4.26 -8.96
CA LEU A 436 -8.77 3.23 -8.54
C LEU A 436 -8.22 2.40 -9.75
#